data_cd9185db2815ddfe95c8b62a7bf9de5e
#
_entry.id   cd9185db2815ddfe95c8b62a7bf9de5e
#
_cell.length_a   1.000
_cell.length_b   1.000
_cell.length_c   1.000
_cell.angle_alpha   90.00
_cell.angle_beta   90.00
_cell.angle_gamma   90.00
#
_symmetry.space_group_name_H-M   'P 1'
#
loop_
_entity.id
_entity.type
_entity.pdbx_description
1 polymer ?
#
loop_
_entity_poly.entity_id
_entity_poly.type
_entity_poly.pdbx_seq_one_letter_code
_entity_poly.pdbx_strand_id
1 'polypeptide(L)'
;MIDEETVQKISDCGIRSIGISIDGGEKTHDTIRGTGCYQKAMEAFGRLKKAGIYCSAVTTVMKNNLEELADIKKELNRAGVDAWQIQLGIPKGNLSDSPDAVVEPGDLEKILDFCYQAADGSLSIHMADCIGYYSKKENALRRLNCPEGKIPVWQGCQAGLSHLTIRHNGDIVGASMCPPDMTEGNIRERTLREIWEDENAFAWRRKFKPELMEGFCHDCQYLSLCHGGCSAIKIFTGGSITAENKYCLYRNTMLGK
;
A
#
# COMPACT_ATOMS: atom_id res chain seq x y z
N MET A 1 -5.68 -22.97 0.49
CA MET A 1 -6.19 -22.73 -0.89
C MET A 1 -7.65 -22.26 -0.76
N ILE A 2 -8.10 -21.30 -1.55
CA ILE A 2 -9.51 -20.89 -1.53
C ILE A 2 -10.28 -21.86 -2.44
N ASP A 3 -10.75 -22.96 -1.87
CA ASP A 3 -11.62 -23.93 -2.49
C ASP A 3 -13.11 -23.61 -2.23
N GLU A 4 -14.02 -24.41 -2.74
CA GLU A 4 -15.46 -24.17 -2.60
C GLU A 4 -15.93 -24.20 -1.14
N GLU A 5 -15.38 -25.09 -0.32
CA GLU A 5 -15.69 -25.15 1.11
C GLU A 5 -15.24 -23.88 1.83
N THR A 6 -14.05 -23.39 1.50
CA THR A 6 -13.52 -22.12 2.04
C THR A 6 -14.39 -20.94 1.61
N VAL A 7 -14.81 -20.88 0.34
CA VAL A 7 -15.72 -19.84 -0.17
C VAL A 7 -17.06 -19.86 0.58
N GLN A 8 -17.62 -21.06 0.84
CA GLN A 8 -18.85 -21.15 1.61
C GLN A 8 -18.67 -20.61 3.03
N LYS A 9 -17.58 -20.98 3.71
CA LYS A 9 -17.27 -20.44 5.07
C LYS A 9 -17.10 -18.93 5.05
N ILE A 10 -16.44 -18.36 4.03
CA ILE A 10 -16.28 -16.91 3.85
C ILE A 10 -17.67 -16.24 3.75
N SER A 11 -18.56 -16.80 2.95
CA SER A 11 -19.93 -16.29 2.78
C SER A 11 -20.75 -16.40 4.09
N ASP A 12 -20.68 -17.53 4.77
CA ASP A 12 -21.40 -17.79 6.03
C ASP A 12 -20.94 -16.85 7.16
N CYS A 13 -19.65 -16.49 7.15
CA CYS A 13 -19.08 -15.49 8.06
C CYS A 13 -19.45 -14.04 7.70
N GLY A 14 -20.18 -13.81 6.61
CA GLY A 14 -20.55 -12.48 6.14
C GLY A 14 -19.40 -11.64 5.58
N ILE A 15 -18.28 -12.28 5.20
CA ILE A 15 -17.15 -11.60 4.56
C ILE A 15 -17.57 -11.21 3.13
N ARG A 16 -17.49 -9.90 2.83
CA ARG A 16 -18.00 -9.35 1.57
C ARG A 16 -16.89 -8.97 0.57
N SER A 17 -15.65 -8.91 1.02
CA SER A 17 -14.53 -8.50 0.17
C SER A 17 -13.27 -9.31 0.49
N ILE A 18 -12.58 -9.76 -0.56
CA ILE A 18 -11.31 -10.50 -0.46
C ILE A 18 -10.29 -9.88 -1.41
N GLY A 19 -9.11 -9.57 -0.86
CA GLY A 19 -7.94 -9.16 -1.65
C GLY A 19 -6.98 -10.31 -1.88
N ILE A 20 -6.54 -10.51 -3.14
CA ILE A 20 -5.55 -11.51 -3.51
C ILE A 20 -4.38 -10.82 -4.21
N SER A 21 -3.16 -11.21 -3.84
CA SER A 21 -1.97 -10.65 -4.49
C SER A 21 -1.76 -11.25 -5.88
N ILE A 22 -1.50 -10.36 -6.86
CA ILE A 22 -1.05 -10.70 -8.22
C ILE A 22 0.11 -9.77 -8.57
N ASP A 23 1.33 -10.31 -8.61
CA ASP A 23 2.54 -9.50 -8.78
C ASP A 23 3.19 -9.67 -10.17
N GLY A 24 2.46 -10.12 -11.17
CA GLY A 24 2.94 -10.30 -12.54
C GLY A 24 2.10 -11.29 -13.34
N GLY A 25 2.47 -11.56 -14.57
CA GLY A 25 2.03 -12.73 -15.30
C GLY A 25 2.50 -14.01 -14.60
N GLU A 26 2.03 -15.17 -15.05
CA GLU A 26 2.26 -16.45 -14.37
C GLU A 26 3.73 -16.67 -13.99
N LYS A 27 4.65 -16.49 -14.93
CA LYS A 27 6.08 -16.69 -14.69
C LYS A 27 6.65 -15.77 -13.61
N THR A 28 6.36 -14.48 -13.71
CA THR A 28 6.86 -13.48 -12.77
C THR A 28 6.23 -13.64 -11.41
N HIS A 29 4.92 -13.83 -11.36
CA HIS A 29 4.19 -14.07 -10.11
C HIS A 29 4.70 -15.32 -9.38
N ASP A 30 4.86 -16.44 -10.10
CA ASP A 30 5.33 -17.69 -9.52
C ASP A 30 6.79 -17.62 -9.07
N THR A 31 7.62 -16.83 -9.75
CA THR A 31 8.99 -16.55 -9.29
C THR A 31 8.99 -15.80 -7.93
N ILE A 32 8.05 -14.89 -7.73
CA ILE A 32 7.95 -14.09 -6.49
C ILE A 32 7.27 -14.88 -5.36
N ARG A 33 6.20 -15.61 -5.67
CA ARG A 33 5.27 -16.18 -4.68
C ARG A 33 5.32 -17.70 -4.56
N GLY A 34 6.01 -18.37 -5.48
CA GLY A 34 6.12 -19.83 -5.55
C GLY A 34 5.32 -20.43 -6.70
N THR A 35 5.82 -21.53 -7.21
CA THR A 35 5.27 -22.23 -8.38
C THR A 35 3.80 -22.61 -8.22
N GLY A 36 2.97 -22.28 -9.21
CA GLY A 36 1.55 -22.55 -9.26
C GLY A 36 0.70 -21.63 -8.38
N CYS A 37 1.27 -20.57 -7.77
CA CYS A 37 0.52 -19.60 -7.00
C CYS A 37 -0.35 -18.71 -7.89
N TYR A 38 0.12 -18.37 -9.10
CA TYR A 38 -0.67 -17.60 -10.06
C TYR A 38 -1.98 -18.29 -10.42
N GLN A 39 -1.89 -19.55 -10.86
CA GLN A 39 -3.05 -20.32 -11.27
C GLN A 39 -4.07 -20.45 -10.12
N LYS A 40 -3.58 -20.74 -8.90
CA LYS A 40 -4.41 -20.83 -7.69
C LYS A 40 -5.12 -19.51 -7.37
N ALA A 41 -4.45 -18.38 -7.55
CA ALA A 41 -5.04 -17.06 -7.33
C ALA A 41 -6.13 -16.75 -8.37
N MET A 42 -5.90 -17.03 -9.65
CA MET A 42 -6.87 -16.82 -10.72
C MET A 42 -8.12 -17.72 -10.54
N GLU A 43 -7.93 -18.98 -10.16
CA GLU A 43 -9.04 -19.88 -9.81
C GLU A 43 -9.83 -19.38 -8.59
N ALA A 44 -9.14 -18.86 -7.58
CA ALA A 44 -9.79 -18.30 -6.39
C ALA A 44 -10.67 -17.09 -6.74
N PHE A 45 -10.22 -16.19 -7.61
CA PHE A 45 -11.07 -15.11 -8.13
C PHE A 45 -12.35 -15.67 -8.77
N GLY A 46 -12.23 -16.67 -9.65
CA GLY A 46 -13.39 -17.28 -10.29
C GLY A 46 -14.42 -17.86 -9.31
N ARG A 47 -13.95 -18.54 -8.24
CA ARG A 47 -14.83 -19.11 -7.19
C ARG A 47 -15.50 -18.01 -6.36
N LEU A 48 -14.72 -17.01 -5.91
CA LEU A 48 -15.23 -15.89 -5.11
C LEU A 48 -16.25 -15.05 -5.89
N LYS A 49 -16.00 -14.78 -7.16
CA LYS A 49 -16.93 -14.04 -8.02
C LYS A 49 -18.25 -14.80 -8.22
N LYS A 50 -18.20 -16.11 -8.41
CA LYS A 50 -19.42 -16.96 -8.49
C LYS A 50 -20.25 -16.87 -7.20
N ALA A 51 -19.61 -16.70 -6.05
CA ALA A 51 -20.28 -16.53 -4.75
C ALA A 51 -20.72 -15.07 -4.47
N GLY A 52 -20.55 -14.15 -5.41
CA GLY A 52 -20.93 -12.74 -5.25
C GLY A 52 -20.04 -11.94 -4.30
N ILE A 53 -18.83 -12.44 -4.02
CA ILE A 53 -17.86 -11.76 -3.16
C ILE A 53 -17.09 -10.72 -3.98
N TYR A 54 -16.99 -9.50 -3.45
CA TYR A 54 -16.18 -8.44 -4.04
C TYR A 54 -14.69 -8.82 -4.01
N CYS A 55 -14.05 -8.82 -5.17
CA CYS A 55 -12.66 -9.23 -5.31
C CYS A 55 -11.76 -8.06 -5.63
N SER A 56 -10.67 -7.92 -4.89
CA SER A 56 -9.61 -6.98 -5.23
C SER A 56 -8.29 -7.72 -5.47
N ALA A 57 -7.53 -7.25 -6.46
CA ALA A 57 -6.14 -7.64 -6.62
C ALA A 57 -5.23 -6.64 -5.92
N VAL A 58 -4.08 -7.09 -5.43
CA VAL A 58 -3.02 -6.24 -4.89
C VAL A 58 -1.72 -6.56 -5.61
N THR A 59 -1.11 -5.57 -6.24
CA THR A 59 0.20 -5.72 -6.89
C THR A 59 1.25 -4.90 -6.18
N THR A 60 2.32 -5.56 -5.76
CA THR A 60 3.54 -4.90 -5.28
C THR A 60 4.45 -4.65 -6.46
N VAL A 61 4.57 -3.38 -6.86
CA VAL A 61 5.38 -3.00 -8.01
C VAL A 61 6.86 -3.02 -7.64
N MET A 62 7.60 -3.75 -8.46
CA MET A 62 9.05 -3.92 -8.41
C MET A 62 9.62 -3.78 -9.83
N LYS A 63 10.96 -3.68 -9.98
CA LYS A 63 11.59 -3.54 -11.30
C LYS A 63 11.24 -4.67 -12.27
N ASN A 64 11.08 -5.89 -11.77
CA ASN A 64 10.83 -7.08 -12.58
C ASN A 64 9.39 -7.21 -13.09
N ASN A 65 8.44 -6.46 -12.54
CA ASN A 65 7.03 -6.49 -12.97
C ASN A 65 6.47 -5.14 -13.43
N LEU A 66 7.27 -4.08 -13.37
CA LEU A 66 6.84 -2.73 -13.75
C LEU A 66 6.30 -2.67 -15.19
N GLU A 67 6.94 -3.39 -16.11
CA GLU A 67 6.54 -3.44 -17.52
C GLU A 67 5.31 -4.34 -17.78
N GLU A 68 4.94 -5.19 -16.81
CA GLU A 68 3.83 -6.15 -16.94
C GLU A 68 2.49 -5.56 -16.50
N LEU A 69 2.44 -4.34 -15.95
CA LEU A 69 1.21 -3.76 -15.38
C LEU A 69 0.03 -3.75 -16.35
N ALA A 70 0.29 -3.48 -17.64
CA ALA A 70 -0.78 -3.49 -18.66
C ALA A 70 -1.35 -4.89 -18.90
N ASP A 71 -0.52 -5.92 -18.87
CA ASP A 71 -0.95 -7.31 -19.05
C ASP A 71 -1.64 -7.84 -17.80
N ILE A 72 -1.14 -7.48 -16.60
CA ILE A 72 -1.84 -7.75 -15.33
C ILE A 72 -3.27 -7.18 -15.39
N LYS A 73 -3.46 -5.92 -15.82
CA LYS A 73 -4.78 -5.31 -15.96
C LYS A 73 -5.70 -6.14 -16.84
N LYS A 74 -5.21 -6.60 -17.99
CA LYS A 74 -6.02 -7.44 -18.93
C LYS A 74 -6.48 -8.74 -18.27
N GLU A 75 -5.58 -9.42 -17.57
CA GLU A 75 -5.91 -10.67 -16.89
C GLU A 75 -6.89 -10.46 -15.72
N LEU A 76 -6.72 -9.38 -14.92
CA LEU A 76 -7.66 -9.04 -13.86
C LEU A 76 -9.06 -8.72 -14.41
N ASN A 77 -9.16 -7.98 -15.51
CA ASN A 77 -10.43 -7.71 -16.18
C ASN A 77 -11.09 -9.00 -16.67
N ARG A 78 -10.32 -9.94 -17.27
CA ARG A 78 -10.85 -11.26 -17.71
C ARG A 78 -11.35 -12.09 -16.55
N ALA A 79 -10.67 -12.02 -15.38
CA ALA A 79 -11.09 -12.71 -14.17
C ALA A 79 -12.29 -12.04 -13.47
N GLY A 80 -12.75 -10.88 -13.95
CA GLY A 80 -13.87 -10.14 -13.37
C GLY A 80 -13.56 -9.53 -11.99
N VAL A 81 -12.29 -9.20 -11.74
CA VAL A 81 -11.86 -8.54 -10.50
C VAL A 81 -12.48 -7.14 -10.44
N ASP A 82 -12.96 -6.73 -9.27
CA ASP A 82 -13.69 -5.46 -9.09
C ASP A 82 -12.76 -4.28 -8.85
N ALA A 83 -11.65 -4.51 -8.16
CA ALA A 83 -10.68 -3.44 -7.85
C ALA A 83 -9.23 -3.93 -7.90
N TRP A 84 -8.32 -3.01 -8.16
CA TRP A 84 -6.89 -3.29 -8.19
C TRP A 84 -6.11 -2.24 -7.41
N GLN A 85 -5.48 -2.67 -6.33
CA GLN A 85 -4.57 -1.84 -5.55
C GLN A 85 -3.15 -2.00 -6.07
N ILE A 86 -2.50 -0.90 -6.35
CA ILE A 86 -1.11 -0.82 -6.80
C ILE A 86 -0.28 -0.17 -5.69
N GLN A 87 0.77 -0.85 -5.22
CA GLN A 87 1.66 -0.40 -4.16
C GLN A 87 3.12 -0.61 -4.53
N LEU A 88 4.04 0.11 -3.88
CA LEU A 88 5.48 -0.04 -4.10
C LEU A 88 6.04 -1.18 -3.26
N GLY A 89 7.00 -1.92 -3.82
CA GLY A 89 7.90 -2.75 -3.05
C GLY A 89 8.78 -1.89 -2.14
N ILE A 90 8.87 -2.28 -0.87
CA ILE A 90 9.71 -1.62 0.14
C ILE A 90 10.77 -2.63 0.58
N PRO A 91 12.06 -2.25 0.72
CA PRO A 91 13.15 -3.17 1.07
C PRO A 91 13.04 -3.64 2.52
N LYS A 92 12.06 -4.53 2.78
CA LYS A 92 11.77 -5.15 4.07
C LYS A 92 11.37 -6.62 3.89
N GLY A 93 11.63 -7.46 4.90
CA GLY A 93 11.38 -8.91 4.81
C GLY A 93 12.21 -9.51 3.67
N ASN A 94 11.64 -10.41 2.89
CA ASN A 94 12.37 -11.07 1.79
C ASN A 94 12.89 -10.07 0.74
N LEU A 95 12.26 -8.89 0.59
CA LEU A 95 12.73 -7.88 -0.36
C LEU A 95 13.97 -7.12 0.13
N SER A 96 14.31 -7.19 1.43
CA SER A 96 15.56 -6.63 1.96
C SER A 96 16.79 -7.36 1.43
N ASP A 97 16.64 -8.64 1.04
CA ASP A 97 17.71 -9.46 0.47
C ASP A 97 17.93 -9.20 -1.02
N SER A 98 17.04 -8.41 -1.64
CA SER A 98 17.07 -8.05 -3.07
C SER A 98 16.75 -6.57 -3.27
N PRO A 99 17.54 -5.66 -2.70
CA PRO A 99 17.26 -4.22 -2.77
C PRO A 99 17.23 -3.68 -4.21
N ASP A 100 17.97 -4.30 -5.12
CA ASP A 100 18.00 -3.94 -6.55
C ASP A 100 16.66 -4.24 -7.27
N ALA A 101 15.79 -5.05 -6.68
CA ALA A 101 14.45 -5.30 -7.22
C ALA A 101 13.46 -4.16 -6.93
N VAL A 102 13.77 -3.27 -5.99
CA VAL A 102 12.93 -2.11 -5.67
C VAL A 102 13.00 -1.10 -6.81
N VAL A 103 11.83 -0.57 -7.21
CA VAL A 103 11.75 0.52 -8.20
C VAL A 103 12.48 1.76 -7.70
N GLU A 104 13.06 2.52 -8.62
CA GLU A 104 13.72 3.78 -8.28
C GLU A 104 12.70 4.92 -8.09
N PRO A 105 13.05 5.98 -7.36
CA PRO A 105 12.19 7.17 -7.27
C PRO A 105 11.79 7.77 -8.62
N GLY A 106 12.63 7.64 -9.66
CA GLY A 106 12.35 8.08 -11.03
C GLY A 106 11.23 7.27 -11.72
N ASP A 107 10.99 6.03 -11.31
CA ASP A 107 9.94 5.17 -11.90
C ASP A 107 8.52 5.58 -11.46
N LEU A 108 8.40 6.43 -10.44
CA LEU A 108 7.10 6.84 -9.90
C LEU A 108 6.20 7.52 -10.93
N GLU A 109 6.77 8.34 -11.79
CA GLU A 109 6.00 9.03 -12.83
C GLU A 109 5.39 8.01 -13.81
N LYS A 110 6.18 7.02 -14.22
CA LYS A 110 5.71 5.92 -15.08
C LYS A 110 4.60 5.10 -14.44
N ILE A 111 4.74 4.77 -13.15
CA ILE A 111 3.72 4.04 -12.39
C ILE A 111 2.43 4.87 -12.30
N LEU A 112 2.55 6.16 -11.98
CA LEU A 112 1.40 7.04 -11.88
C LEU A 112 0.70 7.25 -13.22
N ASP A 113 1.48 7.41 -14.29
CA ASP A 113 0.96 7.55 -15.65
C ASP A 113 0.19 6.32 -16.07
N PHE A 114 0.72 5.14 -15.79
CA PHE A 114 -0.01 3.90 -15.98
C PHE A 114 -1.32 3.87 -15.19
N CYS A 115 -1.29 4.15 -13.87
CA CYS A 115 -2.49 4.16 -13.04
C CYS A 115 -3.55 5.13 -13.58
N TYR A 116 -3.13 6.32 -14.02
CA TYR A 116 -4.03 7.34 -14.57
C TYR A 116 -4.68 6.89 -15.88
N GLN A 117 -3.92 6.29 -16.79
CA GLN A 117 -4.44 5.75 -18.05
C GLN A 117 -5.30 4.49 -17.83
N ALA A 118 -4.94 3.67 -16.85
CA ALA A 118 -5.65 2.45 -16.52
C ALA A 118 -7.01 2.69 -15.87
N ALA A 119 -7.26 3.87 -15.31
CA ALA A 119 -8.52 4.26 -14.66
C ALA A 119 -9.60 4.65 -15.70
N ASP A 120 -9.89 3.74 -16.64
CA ASP A 120 -10.86 3.88 -17.74
C ASP A 120 -12.28 3.39 -17.38
N GLY A 121 -12.51 3.02 -16.13
CA GLY A 121 -13.79 2.52 -15.62
C GLY A 121 -13.99 1.00 -15.76
N SER A 122 -13.08 0.27 -16.42
CA SER A 122 -13.17 -1.18 -16.57
C SER A 122 -12.80 -1.94 -15.28
N LEU A 123 -11.97 -1.34 -14.45
CA LEU A 123 -11.47 -1.86 -13.18
C LEU A 123 -11.21 -0.68 -12.24
N SER A 124 -11.65 -0.75 -10.99
CA SER A 124 -11.38 0.32 -10.02
C SER A 124 -9.91 0.32 -9.61
N ILE A 125 -9.15 1.37 -9.98
CA ILE A 125 -7.72 1.47 -9.70
C ILE A 125 -7.49 2.25 -8.41
N HIS A 126 -6.82 1.62 -7.45
CA HIS A 126 -6.47 2.23 -6.17
C HIS A 126 -4.94 2.30 -6.01
N MET A 127 -4.42 3.50 -5.89
CA MET A 127 -3.02 3.68 -5.49
C MET A 127 -2.91 3.60 -3.97
N ALA A 128 -1.96 2.79 -3.50
CA ALA A 128 -1.63 2.76 -2.09
C ALA A 128 -1.00 4.08 -1.62
N ASP A 129 -0.98 4.27 -0.31
CA ASP A 129 -0.48 5.49 0.35
C ASP A 129 1.03 5.75 0.15
N CYS A 130 1.75 4.80 -0.44
CA CYS A 130 3.18 4.95 -0.75
C CYS A 130 3.45 5.54 -2.15
N ILE A 131 2.42 5.80 -2.97
CA ILE A 131 2.57 6.27 -4.36
C ILE A 131 1.98 7.67 -4.54
N GLY A 132 2.72 8.49 -5.26
CA GLY A 132 2.29 9.82 -5.67
C GLY A 132 2.58 10.84 -4.58
N TYR A 133 1.94 11.86 -4.52
CA TYR A 133 1.78 13.01 -3.62
C TYR A 133 1.77 14.29 -4.45
N TYR A 134 0.62 14.98 -4.40
CA TYR A 134 0.42 16.36 -4.86
C TYR A 134 0.71 16.61 -6.35
N SER A 135 0.54 15.61 -7.20
CA SER A 135 0.49 15.80 -8.65
C SER A 135 -0.95 15.89 -9.15
N LYS A 136 -1.16 16.48 -10.34
CA LYS A 136 -2.50 16.59 -10.95
C LYS A 136 -3.12 15.22 -11.21
N LYS A 137 -2.32 14.27 -11.71
CA LYS A 137 -2.76 12.91 -12.02
C LYS A 137 -3.14 12.14 -10.75
N GLU A 138 -2.32 12.22 -9.71
CA GLU A 138 -2.58 11.60 -8.41
C GLU A 138 -3.88 12.15 -7.79
N ASN A 139 -4.05 13.47 -7.77
CA ASN A 139 -5.27 14.07 -7.26
C ASN A 139 -6.51 13.64 -8.04
N ALA A 140 -6.42 13.51 -9.37
CA ALA A 140 -7.52 13.00 -10.19
C ALA A 140 -7.89 11.55 -9.83
N LEU A 141 -6.90 10.66 -9.69
CA LEU A 141 -7.10 9.27 -9.29
C LEU A 141 -7.73 9.13 -7.90
N ARG A 142 -7.26 9.93 -6.92
CA ARG A 142 -7.85 9.91 -5.57
C ARG A 142 -9.30 10.39 -5.58
N ARG A 143 -9.64 11.34 -6.44
CA ARG A 143 -11.03 11.82 -6.59
C ARG A 143 -11.97 10.73 -7.10
N LEU A 144 -11.53 9.90 -8.04
CA LEU A 144 -12.35 8.80 -8.58
C LEU A 144 -12.76 7.78 -7.49
N ASN A 145 -11.89 7.58 -6.49
CA ASN A 145 -12.10 6.61 -5.42
C ASN A 145 -12.46 7.28 -4.08
N CYS A 146 -12.69 8.58 -4.06
CA CYS A 146 -12.99 9.31 -2.82
C CYS A 146 -14.46 9.17 -2.46
N PRO A 147 -14.80 8.67 -1.26
CA PRO A 147 -16.16 8.66 -0.77
C PRO A 147 -16.74 10.09 -0.73
N GLU A 148 -18.05 10.21 -0.94
CA GLU A 148 -18.74 11.47 -0.86
C GLU A 148 -18.49 12.16 0.51
N GLY A 149 -18.24 13.48 0.47
CA GLY A 149 -17.94 14.27 1.68
C GLY A 149 -16.53 14.13 2.23
N LYS A 150 -15.64 13.36 1.58
CA LYS A 150 -14.22 13.26 1.97
C LYS A 150 -13.34 14.17 1.10
N ILE A 151 -12.16 14.50 1.63
CA ILE A 151 -11.17 15.32 0.91
C ILE A 151 -10.29 14.37 0.08
N PRO A 152 -10.31 14.46 -1.26
CA PRO A 152 -9.55 13.55 -2.13
C PRO A 152 -8.09 13.99 -2.28
N VAL A 153 -7.44 14.27 -1.17
CA VAL A 153 -6.04 14.73 -1.12
C VAL A 153 -5.30 13.91 -0.06
N TRP A 154 -4.08 13.55 -0.35
CA TRP A 154 -3.22 12.86 0.60
C TRP A 154 -3.02 13.71 1.87
N GLN A 155 -3.29 13.13 3.03
CA GLN A 155 -3.23 13.79 4.34
C GLN A 155 -2.18 13.17 5.26
N GLY A 156 -1.15 12.58 4.69
CA GLY A 156 -0.10 11.92 5.44
C GLY A 156 -0.46 10.51 5.91
N CYS A 157 0.52 9.85 6.49
CA CYS A 157 0.39 8.49 7.02
C CYS A 157 -0.70 8.43 8.11
N GLN A 158 -1.64 7.49 7.98
CA GLN A 158 -2.74 7.32 8.93
C GLN A 158 -2.43 6.31 10.04
N ALA A 159 -1.26 5.69 10.02
CA ALA A 159 -0.80 4.76 11.04
C ALA A 159 -0.74 5.45 12.42
N GLY A 160 -1.37 4.87 13.42
CA GLY A 160 -1.49 5.43 14.77
C GLY A 160 -2.51 6.56 14.92
N LEU A 161 -3.21 6.99 13.84
CA LEU A 161 -4.28 7.97 13.88
C LEU A 161 -5.65 7.33 13.69
N SER A 162 -5.84 6.54 12.65
CA SER A 162 -7.10 5.89 12.31
C SER A 162 -6.99 4.37 12.24
N HIS A 163 -5.79 3.83 12.22
CA HIS A 163 -5.54 2.39 12.23
C HIS A 163 -4.25 2.03 12.96
N LEU A 164 -4.17 0.77 13.36
CA LEU A 164 -3.00 0.13 13.92
C LEU A 164 -2.91 -1.31 13.41
N THR A 165 -1.82 -1.96 13.70
CA THR A 165 -1.61 -3.39 13.38
C THR A 165 -1.31 -4.15 14.68
N ILE A 166 -1.97 -5.29 14.85
CA ILE A 166 -1.66 -6.28 15.89
C ILE A 166 -0.82 -7.37 15.22
N ARG A 167 0.38 -7.58 15.70
CA ARG A 167 1.27 -8.63 15.21
C ARG A 167 0.90 -10.00 15.81
N HIS A 168 1.39 -11.07 15.20
CA HIS A 168 1.13 -12.46 15.65
C HIS A 168 1.56 -12.73 17.09
N ASN A 169 2.56 -12.02 17.61
CA ASN A 169 3.02 -12.10 18.99
C ASN A 169 2.26 -11.19 19.96
N GLY A 170 1.26 -10.45 19.48
CA GLY A 170 0.45 -9.51 20.28
C GLY A 170 0.96 -8.07 20.32
N ASP A 171 2.10 -7.76 19.71
CA ASP A 171 2.63 -6.39 19.64
C ASP A 171 1.72 -5.47 18.83
N ILE A 172 1.54 -4.26 19.32
CA ILE A 172 0.82 -3.18 18.65
C ILE A 172 1.81 -2.24 17.98
N VAL A 173 1.61 -2.00 16.71
CA VAL A 173 2.39 -1.04 15.91
C VAL A 173 1.47 -0.18 15.05
N GLY A 174 1.93 0.99 14.60
CA GLY A 174 1.14 1.88 13.76
C GLY A 174 0.76 1.29 12.40
N ALA A 175 1.67 0.55 11.78
CA ALA A 175 1.46 -0.18 10.54
C ALA A 175 2.28 -1.47 10.52
N SER A 176 1.88 -2.46 9.73
CA SER A 176 2.58 -3.76 9.60
C SER A 176 4.06 -3.60 9.20
N MET A 177 4.38 -2.53 8.49
CA MET A 177 5.74 -2.21 8.05
C MET A 177 6.60 -1.50 9.10
N CYS A 178 6.05 -1.05 10.24
CA CYS A 178 6.86 -0.44 11.30
C CYS A 178 7.94 -1.42 11.81
N PRO A 179 9.17 -0.97 12.09
CA PRO A 179 10.19 -1.83 12.69
C PRO A 179 9.86 -2.15 14.17
N PRO A 180 10.55 -3.12 14.79
CA PRO A 180 10.24 -3.56 16.17
C PRO A 180 10.37 -2.48 17.23
N ASP A 181 11.29 -1.55 17.09
CA ASP A 181 11.52 -0.40 17.99
C ASP A 181 10.39 0.63 17.98
N MET A 182 9.44 0.49 17.05
CA MET A 182 8.20 1.27 17.01
C MET A 182 7.00 0.49 17.59
N THR A 183 7.23 -0.48 18.48
CA THR A 183 6.17 -1.19 19.19
C THR A 183 5.62 -0.29 20.31
N GLU A 184 4.29 -0.13 20.33
CA GLU A 184 3.59 0.78 21.24
C GLU A 184 3.05 0.07 22.50
N GLY A 185 3.08 -1.25 22.51
CA GLY A 185 2.65 -2.12 23.60
C GLY A 185 2.27 -3.50 23.11
N ASN A 186 1.77 -4.35 24.01
CA ASN A 186 1.33 -5.71 23.70
C ASN A 186 -0.06 -5.98 24.28
N ILE A 187 -0.97 -6.54 23.45
CA ILE A 187 -2.37 -6.81 23.87
C ILE A 187 -2.49 -7.90 24.94
N ARG A 188 -1.43 -8.64 25.25
CA ARG A 188 -1.38 -9.64 26.33
C ARG A 188 -1.03 -9.00 27.68
N GLU A 189 -0.55 -7.75 27.67
CA GLU A 189 -0.13 -7.00 28.87
C GLU A 189 -1.07 -5.85 29.20
N ARG A 190 -1.58 -5.17 28.14
CA ARG A 190 -2.51 -4.04 28.25
C ARG A 190 -3.64 -4.23 27.24
N THR A 191 -4.83 -3.75 27.57
CA THR A 191 -5.94 -3.78 26.62
C THR A 191 -5.65 -2.88 25.39
N LEU A 192 -6.24 -3.22 24.25
CA LEU A 192 -6.11 -2.42 23.04
C LEU A 192 -6.54 -0.95 23.27
N ARG A 193 -7.58 -0.74 24.10
CA ARG A 193 -8.07 0.59 24.47
C ARG A 193 -7.01 1.37 25.23
N GLU A 194 -6.41 0.80 26.27
CA GLU A 194 -5.35 1.45 27.07
C GLU A 194 -4.14 1.83 26.21
N ILE A 195 -3.74 0.97 25.25
CA ILE A 195 -2.64 1.28 24.33
C ILE A 195 -3.05 2.39 23.36
N TRP A 196 -4.27 2.33 22.80
CA TRP A 196 -4.74 3.31 21.83
C TRP A 196 -4.95 4.70 22.45
N GLU A 197 -5.46 4.77 23.67
CA GLU A 197 -5.76 6.01 24.39
C GLU A 197 -4.54 6.60 25.13
N ASP A 198 -3.43 5.85 25.19
CA ASP A 198 -2.17 6.35 25.76
C ASP A 198 -1.65 7.55 24.96
N GLU A 199 -1.49 8.69 25.62
CA GLU A 199 -1.05 9.94 24.99
C GLU A 199 0.37 9.87 24.40
N ASN A 200 1.19 8.92 24.88
CA ASN A 200 2.54 8.70 24.40
C ASN A 200 2.61 7.65 23.28
N ALA A 201 1.58 6.82 23.10
CA ALA A 201 1.55 5.87 22.02
C ALA A 201 1.45 6.59 20.67
N PHE A 202 2.16 6.03 19.68
CA PHE A 202 2.23 6.60 18.33
C PHE A 202 2.72 8.07 18.30
N ALA A 203 3.52 8.48 19.29
CA ALA A 203 3.99 9.87 19.42
C ALA A 203 4.72 10.36 18.16
N TRP A 204 5.46 9.47 17.48
CA TRP A 204 6.12 9.76 16.20
C TRP A 204 5.16 10.24 15.11
N ARG A 205 3.87 9.96 15.25
CA ARG A 205 2.81 10.38 14.32
C ARG A 205 1.86 11.41 14.94
N ARG A 206 1.40 11.17 16.17
CA ARG A 206 0.42 12.01 16.85
C ARG A 206 1.00 13.34 17.30
N LYS A 207 2.29 13.34 17.69
CA LYS A 207 3.05 14.51 18.11
C LYS A 207 4.09 14.88 17.05
N PHE A 208 3.69 14.88 15.78
CA PHE A 208 4.59 15.17 14.65
C PHE A 208 5.27 16.52 14.82
N LYS A 209 6.58 16.55 14.58
CA LYS A 209 7.43 17.73 14.70
C LYS A 209 8.02 18.08 13.33
N PRO A 210 7.47 19.07 12.61
CA PRO A 210 7.95 19.47 11.28
C PRO A 210 9.43 19.84 11.25
N GLU A 211 9.93 20.48 12.32
CA GLU A 211 11.31 20.92 12.48
C GLU A 211 12.34 19.80 12.51
N LEU A 212 11.90 18.55 12.72
CA LEU A 212 12.80 17.39 12.71
C LEU A 212 12.94 16.76 11.31
N MET A 213 12.12 17.18 10.34
CA MET A 213 12.19 16.61 9.00
C MET A 213 13.46 17.04 8.28
N GLU A 214 13.99 16.13 7.45
CA GLU A 214 15.25 16.32 6.73
C GLU A 214 15.03 16.64 5.26
N GLY A 215 16.07 17.23 4.63
CA GLY A 215 16.14 17.45 3.19
C GLY A 215 14.97 18.26 2.63
N PHE A 216 14.52 17.92 1.43
CA PHE A 216 13.43 18.64 0.75
C PHE A 216 12.14 18.70 1.59
N CYS A 217 11.87 17.68 2.41
CA CYS A 217 10.65 17.63 3.22
C CYS A 217 10.61 18.73 4.28
N HIS A 218 11.77 19.19 4.80
CA HIS A 218 11.84 20.23 5.83
C HIS A 218 11.16 21.54 5.40
N ASP A 219 11.40 22.00 4.19
CA ASP A 219 10.89 23.28 3.68
C ASP A 219 9.71 23.10 2.72
N CYS A 220 9.12 21.90 2.67
CA CYS A 220 8.04 21.60 1.74
C CYS A 220 6.73 22.28 2.16
N GLN A 221 6.10 23.02 1.24
CA GLN A 221 4.80 23.67 1.48
C GLN A 221 3.66 22.71 1.90
N TYR A 222 3.80 21.42 1.61
CA TYR A 222 2.80 20.40 1.98
C TYR A 222 3.14 19.69 3.30
N LEU A 223 4.23 20.05 3.97
CA LEU A 223 4.71 19.30 5.14
C LEU A 223 3.66 19.20 6.26
N SER A 224 2.95 20.29 6.55
CA SER A 224 1.89 20.33 7.57
C SER A 224 0.72 19.39 7.29
N LEU A 225 0.49 19.05 6.03
CA LEU A 225 -0.56 18.12 5.59
C LEU A 225 -0.01 16.71 5.36
N CYS A 226 1.15 16.61 4.71
CA CYS A 226 1.78 15.36 4.26
C CYS A 226 2.53 14.62 5.38
N HIS A 227 3.12 15.34 6.32
CA HIS A 227 4.02 14.81 7.38
C HIS A 227 5.16 13.94 6.80
N GLY A 228 5.68 14.31 5.63
CA GLY A 228 6.77 13.60 4.94
C GLY A 228 6.35 12.32 4.21
N GLY A 229 5.05 12.07 4.00
CA GLY A 229 4.57 10.92 3.23
C GLY A 229 4.50 9.62 4.01
N CYS A 230 4.70 8.50 3.32
CA CYS A 230 4.66 7.16 3.91
C CYS A 230 5.84 6.94 4.87
N SER A 231 5.52 6.64 6.13
CA SER A 231 6.53 6.41 7.18
C SER A 231 7.42 5.20 6.87
N ALA A 232 6.85 4.11 6.35
CA ALA A 232 7.62 2.93 5.98
C ALA A 232 8.63 3.23 4.87
N ILE A 233 8.25 3.97 3.83
CA ILE A 233 9.18 4.39 2.78
C ILE A 233 10.36 5.16 3.39
N LYS A 234 10.12 6.16 4.24
CA LYS A 234 11.18 6.94 4.87
C LYS A 234 12.15 6.08 5.68
N ILE A 235 11.61 5.19 6.51
CA ILE A 235 12.42 4.32 7.38
C ILE A 235 13.29 3.38 6.55
N PHE A 236 12.70 2.67 5.58
CA PHE A 236 13.40 1.61 4.86
C PHE A 236 14.25 2.08 3.67
N THR A 237 14.03 3.30 3.16
CA THR A 237 14.83 3.86 2.07
C THR A 237 15.70 5.05 2.49
N GLY A 238 15.35 5.72 3.57
CA GLY A 238 16.06 6.90 4.12
C GLY A 238 16.72 6.65 5.47
N GLY A 239 16.44 5.53 6.13
CA GLY A 239 17.05 5.13 7.40
C GLY A 239 16.39 5.71 8.66
N SER A 240 15.45 6.64 8.55
CA SER A 240 14.76 7.23 9.71
C SER A 240 13.34 7.67 9.40
N ILE A 241 12.53 7.86 10.45
CA ILE A 241 11.20 8.44 10.34
C ILE A 241 11.21 9.92 9.93
N THR A 242 12.32 10.62 10.15
CA THR A 242 12.54 12.02 9.80
C THR A 242 13.18 12.22 8.44
N ALA A 243 13.66 11.14 7.83
CA ALA A 243 14.31 11.18 6.53
C ALA A 243 13.41 11.78 5.43
N GLU A 244 14.06 12.43 4.45
CA GLU A 244 13.42 12.88 3.23
C GLU A 244 12.75 11.71 2.48
N ASN A 245 11.51 11.90 2.06
CA ASN A 245 10.85 10.92 1.21
C ASN A 245 11.23 11.13 -0.26
N LYS A 246 12.16 10.31 -0.76
CA LYS A 246 12.60 10.36 -2.17
C LYS A 246 11.51 9.85 -3.14
N TYR A 247 10.56 9.04 -2.66
CA TYR A 247 9.43 8.51 -3.44
C TYR A 247 8.26 9.50 -3.43
N CYS A 248 8.53 10.77 -3.67
CA CYS A 248 7.55 11.86 -3.73
C CYS A 248 7.61 12.52 -5.12
N LEU A 249 6.51 12.45 -5.88
CA LEU A 249 6.44 13.06 -7.22
C LEU A 249 6.58 14.58 -7.17
N TYR A 250 5.97 15.25 -6.19
CA TYR A 250 6.12 16.67 -6.03
C TYR A 250 7.60 17.05 -5.85
N ARG A 251 8.30 16.35 -4.96
CA ARG A 251 9.75 16.54 -4.77
C ARG A 251 10.54 16.33 -6.06
N ASN A 252 10.27 15.21 -6.75
CA ASN A 252 11.02 14.87 -7.96
C ASN A 252 10.79 15.91 -9.06
N THR A 253 9.57 16.39 -9.24
CA THR A 253 9.25 17.48 -10.17
C THR A 253 9.98 18.78 -9.82
N MET A 254 10.00 19.17 -8.54
CA MET A 254 10.65 20.40 -8.09
C MET A 254 12.17 20.35 -8.20
N LEU A 255 12.77 19.16 -8.11
CA LEU A 255 14.22 18.96 -8.24
C LEU A 255 14.66 18.60 -9.67
N GLY A 256 13.73 18.54 -10.63
CA GLY A 256 14.03 18.17 -12.02
C GLY A 256 14.53 16.73 -12.19
N LYS A 257 14.03 15.81 -11.39
CA LYS A 257 14.45 14.40 -11.32
C LYS A 257 13.33 13.46 -11.71
#